data_4bcf28011c44ac3a50476ac0e94c9a78
#
_entry.id   4bcf28011c44ac3a50476ac0e94c9a78
#
_cell.length_a   1.000
_cell.length_b   1.000
_cell.length_c   1.000
_cell.angle_alpha   90.00
_cell.angle_beta   90.00
_cell.angle_gamma   90.00
#
_symmetry.space_group_name_H-M   'P 1'
#
loop_
_entity.id
_entity.type
_entity.pdbx_description
1 polymer ?
#
loop_
_entity_poly.entity_id
_entity_poly.type
_entity_poly.pdbx_seq_one_letter_code
_entity_poly.pdbx_strand_id
1 'polypeptide(L)'
;MATRDERAAFFKERGPQYRDDAVLFAEEVLKFTPDAWQADVLRDLSSSDRVTVRSGQGVGKTGVEAIAALWFLACFPFARVVATAPTKQQLHDVLWSEIAKWQGKSPLLSEILKWTKTYIYLKGYEKRWFAVARIATKPENMQGFHEDNMLFIVDEASGVADPIMEAILGTEPFPFSRTQKCSKILNESQAFFRILSHATAEAARRASKALGETHPSAECGRTEL
;
A
#
# COMPACT_ATOMS: atom_id res chain seq x y z
N MET A 1 -6.87 30.29 -4.86
CA MET A 1 -7.17 28.85 -4.79
C MET A 1 -7.11 28.29 -6.20
N ALA A 2 -6.38 27.19 -6.43
CA ALA A 2 -6.30 26.56 -7.75
C ALA A 2 -7.68 26.02 -8.16
N THR A 3 -8.05 26.19 -9.42
CA THR A 3 -9.32 25.70 -9.97
C THR A 3 -9.31 24.16 -10.05
N ARG A 4 -10.50 23.55 -10.26
CA ARG A 4 -10.62 22.10 -10.45
C ARG A 4 -9.78 21.61 -11.64
N ASP A 5 -9.73 22.40 -12.70
CA ASP A 5 -9.00 22.04 -13.93
C ASP A 5 -7.48 22.16 -13.75
N GLU A 6 -7.00 23.16 -13.02
CA GLU A 6 -5.58 23.30 -12.68
C GLU A 6 -5.07 22.14 -11.82
N ARG A 7 -5.91 21.63 -10.91
CA ARG A 7 -5.56 20.47 -10.07
C ARG A 7 -5.61 19.16 -10.83
N ALA A 8 -6.59 18.98 -11.71
CA ALA A 8 -6.64 17.83 -12.60
C ALA A 8 -5.42 17.81 -13.53
N ALA A 9 -5.01 18.97 -14.04
CA ALA A 9 -3.80 19.12 -14.84
C ALA A 9 -2.54 18.79 -14.02
N PHE A 10 -2.43 19.28 -12.78
CA PHE A 10 -1.33 18.97 -11.88
C PHE A 10 -1.17 17.46 -11.65
N PHE A 11 -2.28 16.75 -11.33
CA PHE A 11 -2.21 15.29 -11.16
C PHE A 11 -1.92 14.55 -12.46
N LYS A 12 -2.39 15.05 -13.59
CA LYS A 12 -2.08 14.45 -14.89
C LYS A 12 -0.61 14.59 -15.24
N GLU A 13 0.00 15.71 -14.90
CA GLU A 13 1.40 16.00 -15.17
C GLU A 13 2.34 15.34 -14.14
N ARG A 14 2.06 15.49 -12.85
CA ARG A 14 2.91 15.04 -11.75
C ARG A 14 2.56 13.64 -11.23
N GLY A 15 1.35 13.16 -11.49
CA GLY A 15 0.87 11.86 -11.02
C GLY A 15 1.77 10.68 -11.35
N PRO A 16 2.34 10.56 -12.57
CA PRO A 16 3.31 9.52 -12.88
C PRO A 16 4.56 9.55 -12.00
N GLN A 17 5.11 10.74 -11.73
CA GLN A 17 6.28 10.90 -10.85
C GLN A 17 5.97 10.47 -9.42
N TYR A 18 4.84 10.90 -8.88
CA TYR A 18 4.40 10.51 -7.54
C TYR A 18 4.08 9.02 -7.42
N ARG A 19 3.61 8.40 -8.50
CA ARG A 19 3.38 6.95 -8.51
C ARG A 19 4.68 6.17 -8.35
N ASP A 20 5.71 6.62 -9.03
CA ASP A 20 7.02 5.97 -9.05
C ASP A 20 7.87 6.36 -7.83
N ASP A 21 7.51 7.43 -7.12
CA ASP A 21 8.21 7.93 -5.94
C ASP A 21 7.23 8.36 -4.83
N ALA A 22 6.96 7.44 -3.91
CA ALA A 22 6.11 7.68 -2.75
C ALA A 22 6.73 8.67 -1.74
N VAL A 23 8.07 8.80 -1.71
CA VAL A 23 8.76 9.78 -0.86
C VAL A 23 8.49 11.18 -1.39
N LEU A 24 8.63 11.39 -2.69
CA LEU A 24 8.34 12.67 -3.33
C LEU A 24 6.87 13.09 -3.10
N PHE A 25 5.93 12.15 -3.19
CA PHE A 25 4.53 12.39 -2.84
C PHE A 25 4.36 12.82 -1.39
N ALA A 26 5.01 12.13 -0.44
CA ALA A 26 4.94 12.46 0.97
C ALA A 26 5.44 13.88 1.25
N GLU A 27 6.56 14.26 0.65
CA GLU A 27 7.17 15.58 0.85
C GLU A 27 6.39 16.70 0.17
N GLU A 28 6.04 16.54 -1.10
CA GLU A 28 5.41 17.61 -1.88
C GLU A 28 3.91 17.76 -1.64
N VAL A 29 3.17 16.64 -1.49
CA VAL A 29 1.70 16.67 -1.38
C VAL A 29 1.24 16.70 0.07
N LEU A 30 1.87 15.91 0.95
CA LEU A 30 1.49 15.80 2.35
C LEU A 30 2.32 16.71 3.28
N LYS A 31 3.43 17.28 2.77
CA LYS A 31 4.39 18.04 3.59
C LYS A 31 4.90 17.23 4.78
N PHE A 32 5.11 15.95 4.53
CA PHE A 32 5.69 15.00 5.46
C PHE A 32 7.14 14.75 5.10
N THR A 33 8.04 14.99 6.04
CA THR A 33 9.47 14.67 5.89
C THR A 33 9.71 13.32 6.56
N PRO A 34 9.89 12.23 5.78
CA PRO A 34 10.11 10.91 6.37
C PRO A 34 11.50 10.80 6.99
N ASP A 35 11.59 10.09 8.11
CA ASP A 35 12.86 9.60 8.63
C ASP A 35 13.49 8.59 7.65
N ALA A 36 14.79 8.32 7.78
CA ALA A 36 15.53 7.46 6.84
C ALA A 36 14.84 6.10 6.61
N TRP A 37 14.45 5.41 7.70
CA TRP A 37 13.75 4.12 7.60
C TRP A 37 12.34 4.23 7.00
N GLN A 38 11.63 5.35 7.23
CA GLN A 38 10.32 5.61 6.65
C GLN A 38 10.44 5.83 5.13
N ALA A 39 11.46 6.58 4.74
CA ALA A 39 11.77 6.78 3.32
C ALA A 39 12.12 5.48 2.62
N ASP A 40 12.87 4.58 3.27
CA ASP A 40 13.17 3.25 2.72
C ASP A 40 11.91 2.42 2.51
N VAL A 41 10.99 2.38 3.49
CA VAL A 41 9.69 1.70 3.34
C VAL A 41 8.87 2.28 2.19
N LEU A 42 8.82 3.61 2.05
CA LEU A 42 8.08 4.25 0.95
C LEU A 42 8.70 3.95 -0.42
N ARG A 43 10.03 3.88 -0.54
CA ARG A 43 10.72 3.46 -1.77
C ARG A 43 10.45 1.99 -2.09
N ASP A 44 10.49 1.13 -1.07
CA ASP A 44 10.16 -0.29 -1.25
C ASP A 44 8.71 -0.47 -1.74
N LEU A 45 7.76 0.32 -1.23
CA LEU A 45 6.38 0.30 -1.70
C LEU A 45 6.21 0.72 -3.16
N SER A 46 7.07 1.61 -3.67
CA SER A 46 7.05 2.01 -5.08
C SER A 46 7.61 0.95 -6.02
N SER A 47 8.36 -0.04 -5.52
CA SER A 47 9.11 -1.01 -6.33
C SER A 47 8.76 -2.47 -6.05
N SER A 48 8.07 -2.78 -4.95
CA SER A 48 7.83 -4.14 -4.47
C SER A 48 6.36 -4.41 -4.25
N ASP A 49 5.90 -5.60 -4.61
CA ASP A 49 4.51 -6.03 -4.38
C ASP A 49 4.21 -6.32 -2.90
N ARG A 50 5.23 -6.54 -2.09
CA ARG A 50 5.10 -6.89 -0.67
C ARG A 50 6.20 -6.23 0.14
N VAL A 51 5.80 -5.50 1.17
CA VAL A 51 6.72 -4.87 2.11
C VAL A 51 6.31 -5.24 3.53
N THR A 52 7.26 -5.67 4.34
CA THR A 52 7.05 -5.98 5.76
C THR A 52 7.94 -5.09 6.60
N VAL A 53 7.36 -4.50 7.64
CA VAL A 53 8.07 -3.61 8.54
C VAL A 53 8.10 -4.22 9.94
N ARG A 54 9.29 -4.42 10.47
CA ARG A 54 9.52 -4.81 11.85
C ARG A 54 10.21 -3.66 12.57
N SER A 55 9.54 -3.08 13.56
CA SER A 55 10.09 -1.96 14.32
C SER A 55 9.49 -1.91 15.72
N GLY A 56 10.08 -1.13 16.62
CA GLY A 56 9.55 -0.88 17.97
C GLY A 56 8.25 -0.09 17.97
N GLN A 57 7.68 0.10 19.15
CA GLN A 57 6.54 0.99 19.35
C GLN A 57 6.97 2.47 19.27
N GLY A 58 6.05 3.35 18.84
CA GLY A 58 6.27 4.80 18.90
C GLY A 58 7.20 5.39 17.84
N VAL A 59 7.71 4.59 16.91
CA VAL A 59 8.64 5.05 15.87
C VAL A 59 7.97 5.69 14.65
N GLY A 60 6.64 5.83 14.63
CA GLY A 60 5.92 6.49 13.54
C GLY A 60 5.45 5.57 12.41
N LYS A 61 5.27 4.24 12.65
CA LYS A 61 4.73 3.28 11.67
C LYS A 61 3.40 3.72 11.09
N THR A 62 2.47 4.07 11.96
CA THR A 62 1.11 4.48 11.56
C THR A 62 1.11 5.70 10.63
N GLY A 63 2.11 6.58 10.79
CA GLY A 63 2.33 7.69 9.86
C GLY A 63 2.67 7.21 8.45
N VAL A 64 3.60 6.25 8.33
CA VAL A 64 3.97 5.65 7.02
C VAL A 64 2.78 4.91 6.40
N GLU A 65 2.02 4.16 7.19
CA GLU A 65 0.82 3.45 6.74
C GLU A 65 -0.24 4.41 6.20
N ALA A 66 -0.46 5.52 6.91
CA ALA A 66 -1.39 6.55 6.48
C ALA A 66 -0.94 7.23 5.18
N ILE A 67 0.35 7.50 5.04
CA ILE A 67 0.94 8.08 3.83
C ILE A 67 0.84 7.10 2.66
N ALA A 68 1.17 5.83 2.87
CA ALA A 68 1.03 4.78 1.87
C ALA A 68 -0.41 4.66 1.35
N ALA A 69 -1.41 4.70 2.26
CA ALA A 69 -2.83 4.68 1.89
C ALA A 69 -3.22 5.87 1.01
N LEU A 70 -2.81 7.07 1.40
CA LEU A 70 -3.13 8.31 0.66
C LEU A 70 -2.37 8.39 -0.67
N TRP A 71 -1.10 7.99 -0.68
CA TRP A 71 -0.29 7.89 -1.90
C TRP A 71 -0.93 6.96 -2.92
N PHE A 72 -1.25 5.74 -2.50
CA PHE A 72 -1.83 4.76 -3.40
C PHE A 72 -3.21 5.21 -3.91
N LEU A 73 -4.05 5.74 -3.01
CA LEU A 73 -5.38 6.24 -3.37
C LEU A 73 -5.33 7.44 -4.32
N ALA A 74 -4.30 8.30 -4.21
CA ALA A 74 -4.19 9.49 -5.06
C ALA A 74 -3.51 9.22 -6.41
N CYS A 75 -2.55 8.29 -6.46
CA CYS A 75 -1.66 8.12 -7.61
C CYS A 75 -2.04 6.97 -8.54
N PHE A 76 -2.89 6.03 -8.09
CA PHE A 76 -3.30 4.87 -8.89
C PHE A 76 -4.78 4.98 -9.30
N PRO A 77 -5.09 4.87 -10.60
CA PRO A 77 -6.47 5.00 -11.07
C PRO A 77 -7.33 3.86 -10.54
N PHE A 78 -8.55 4.19 -10.10
CA PHE A 78 -9.50 3.24 -9.52
C PHE A 78 -8.93 2.42 -8.36
N ALA A 79 -8.02 3.03 -7.61
CA ALA A 79 -7.36 2.37 -6.50
C ALA A 79 -8.33 1.89 -5.42
N ARG A 80 -8.11 0.69 -4.92
CA ARG A 80 -8.72 0.19 -3.70
C ARG A 80 -7.68 -0.03 -2.62
N VAL A 81 -7.88 0.62 -1.48
CA VAL A 81 -7.05 0.42 -0.30
C VAL A 81 -7.87 -0.25 0.78
N VAL A 82 -7.41 -1.38 1.28
CA VAL A 82 -8.05 -2.09 2.39
C VAL A 82 -7.10 -2.05 3.58
N ALA A 83 -7.49 -1.31 4.61
CA ALA A 83 -6.75 -1.24 5.87
C ALA A 83 -7.40 -2.14 6.92
N THR A 84 -6.61 -2.94 7.61
CA THR A 84 -7.05 -3.82 8.69
C THR A 84 -6.07 -3.82 9.85
N ALA A 85 -6.56 -4.20 11.02
CA ALA A 85 -5.79 -4.40 12.25
C ALA A 85 -6.49 -5.48 13.11
N PRO A 86 -5.81 -6.06 14.12
CA PRO A 86 -6.39 -7.05 15.01
C PRO A 86 -7.61 -6.54 15.76
N THR A 87 -7.64 -5.26 16.13
CA THR A 87 -8.72 -4.68 16.91
C THR A 87 -9.36 -3.48 16.20
N LYS A 88 -10.65 -3.27 16.50
CA LYS A 88 -11.39 -2.11 15.99
C LYS A 88 -10.77 -0.80 16.46
N GLN A 89 -10.29 -0.75 17.69
CA GLN A 89 -9.68 0.43 18.27
C GLN A 89 -8.41 0.83 17.52
N GLN A 90 -7.47 -0.11 17.31
CA GLN A 90 -6.24 0.14 16.53
C GLN A 90 -6.58 0.64 15.13
N LEU A 91 -7.50 -0.04 14.46
CA LEU A 91 -7.88 0.35 13.10
C LEU A 91 -8.50 1.74 13.01
N HIS A 92 -9.51 2.04 13.84
CA HIS A 92 -10.28 3.29 13.70
C HIS A 92 -9.69 4.46 14.46
N ASP A 93 -9.24 4.24 15.70
CA ASP A 93 -8.81 5.34 16.56
C ASP A 93 -7.34 5.71 16.30
N VAL A 94 -6.55 4.77 15.77
CA VAL A 94 -5.13 4.99 15.49
C VAL A 94 -4.90 5.19 13.99
N LEU A 95 -4.98 4.13 13.19
CA LEU A 95 -4.65 4.20 11.76
C LEU A 95 -5.60 5.11 10.98
N TRP A 96 -6.93 4.93 11.14
CA TRP A 96 -7.90 5.69 10.36
C TRP A 96 -7.93 7.17 10.71
N SER A 97 -7.69 7.51 11.97
CA SER A 97 -7.55 8.89 12.43
C SER A 97 -6.27 9.55 11.90
N GLU A 98 -5.16 8.80 11.82
CA GLU A 98 -3.91 9.30 11.26
C GLU A 98 -4.02 9.58 9.75
N ILE A 99 -4.73 8.71 9.00
CA ILE A 99 -5.05 8.96 7.59
C ILE A 99 -5.89 10.24 7.45
N ALA A 100 -6.92 10.43 8.29
CA ALA A 100 -7.73 11.64 8.28
C ALA A 100 -6.91 12.91 8.54
N LYS A 101 -6.00 12.86 9.51
CA LYS A 101 -5.10 13.95 9.87
C LYS A 101 -4.22 14.36 8.68
N TRP A 102 -3.57 13.41 8.01
CA TRP A 102 -2.71 13.71 6.87
C TRP A 102 -3.51 14.16 5.64
N GLN A 103 -4.66 13.54 5.37
CA GLN A 103 -5.57 14.00 4.31
C GLN A 103 -6.03 15.44 4.56
N GLY A 104 -6.37 15.78 5.80
CA GLY A 104 -6.83 17.13 6.18
C GLY A 104 -5.74 18.21 6.10
N LYS A 105 -4.46 17.83 6.27
CA LYS A 105 -3.31 18.73 6.12
C LYS A 105 -3.02 19.12 4.67
N SER A 106 -3.39 18.27 3.71
CA SER A 106 -3.18 18.53 2.30
C SER A 106 -4.40 19.23 1.68
N PRO A 107 -4.30 20.52 1.28
CA PRO A 107 -5.40 21.22 0.61
C PRO A 107 -5.88 20.48 -0.63
N LEU A 108 -4.95 19.88 -1.38
CA LEU A 108 -5.21 19.11 -2.59
C LEU A 108 -6.06 17.87 -2.29
N LEU A 109 -5.62 17.04 -1.31
CA LEU A 109 -6.34 15.81 -0.97
C LEU A 109 -7.67 16.08 -0.27
N SER A 110 -7.76 17.13 0.57
CA SER A 110 -9.02 17.53 1.23
C SER A 110 -10.09 17.90 0.23
N GLU A 111 -9.68 18.43 -0.92
CA GLU A 111 -10.63 18.81 -1.95
C GLU A 111 -11.11 17.64 -2.79
N ILE A 112 -10.22 16.74 -3.19
CA ILE A 112 -10.56 15.62 -4.08
C ILE A 112 -11.09 14.39 -3.35
N LEU A 113 -10.63 14.15 -2.12
CA LEU A 113 -11.04 13.00 -1.31
C LEU A 113 -12.11 13.40 -0.27
N LYS A 114 -13.04 12.51 -0.06
CA LYS A 114 -14.03 12.61 1.02
C LYS A 114 -13.74 11.54 2.07
N TRP A 115 -13.47 11.96 3.30
CA TRP A 115 -13.30 11.08 4.45
C TRP A 115 -14.64 10.81 5.15
N THR A 116 -14.84 9.59 5.61
CA THR A 116 -15.91 9.15 6.49
C THR A 116 -15.36 8.21 7.57
N LYS A 117 -16.18 7.81 8.52
CA LYS A 117 -15.75 6.90 9.61
C LYS A 117 -15.14 5.57 9.13
N THR A 118 -15.54 5.08 7.96
CA THR A 118 -15.12 3.76 7.45
C THR A 118 -14.58 3.80 6.03
N TYR A 119 -14.77 4.90 5.31
CA TYR A 119 -14.36 5.05 3.92
C TYR A 119 -13.67 6.39 3.68
N ILE A 120 -12.69 6.37 2.79
CA ILE A 120 -12.18 7.55 2.10
C ILE A 120 -12.32 7.28 0.61
N TYR A 121 -12.93 8.17 -0.14
CA TYR A 121 -13.15 7.96 -1.57
C TYR A 121 -12.87 9.21 -2.39
N LEU A 122 -12.54 8.99 -3.66
CA LEU A 122 -12.44 10.07 -4.62
C LEU A 122 -13.86 10.56 -4.97
N LYS A 123 -14.10 11.86 -4.80
CA LYS A 123 -15.42 12.47 -5.08
C LYS A 123 -15.84 12.24 -6.53
N GLY A 124 -17.03 11.66 -6.73
CA GLY A 124 -17.56 11.26 -8.03
C GLY A 124 -17.22 9.81 -8.44
N TYR A 125 -16.42 9.09 -7.64
CA TYR A 125 -16.02 7.69 -7.88
C TYR A 125 -16.20 6.81 -6.64
N GLU A 126 -17.18 7.09 -5.79
CA GLU A 126 -17.36 6.53 -4.45
C GLU A 126 -17.39 5.00 -4.42
N LYS A 127 -17.91 4.38 -5.48
CA LYS A 127 -18.07 2.92 -5.56
C LYS A 127 -16.84 2.17 -6.07
N ARG A 128 -15.93 2.87 -6.76
CA ARG A 128 -14.82 2.22 -7.48
C ARG A 128 -13.44 2.67 -7.03
N TRP A 129 -13.34 3.83 -6.39
CA TRP A 129 -12.06 4.43 -6.03
C TRP A 129 -12.08 4.87 -4.57
N PHE A 130 -11.65 3.98 -3.69
CA PHE A 130 -11.79 4.21 -2.25
C PHE A 130 -10.77 3.46 -1.40
N ALA A 131 -10.55 3.96 -0.19
CA ALA A 131 -9.95 3.25 0.92
C ALA A 131 -11.04 2.84 1.92
N VAL A 132 -10.93 1.68 2.54
CA VAL A 132 -11.86 1.16 3.54
C VAL A 132 -11.13 0.61 4.76
N ALA A 133 -11.62 0.99 5.95
CA ALA A 133 -11.23 0.38 7.21
C ALA A 133 -12.10 -0.85 7.45
N ARG A 134 -11.51 -2.04 7.45
CA ARG A 134 -12.25 -3.30 7.60
C ARG A 134 -11.57 -4.22 8.60
N ILE A 135 -12.31 -4.63 9.62
CA ILE A 135 -11.82 -5.64 10.56
C ILE A 135 -11.96 -7.00 9.92
N ALA A 136 -10.87 -7.73 9.87
CA ALA A 136 -10.85 -9.10 9.39
C ALA A 136 -11.17 -10.06 10.52
N THR A 137 -12.46 -10.37 10.69
CA THR A 137 -12.90 -11.41 11.62
C THR A 137 -13.02 -12.78 10.95
N LYS A 138 -13.15 -12.80 9.63
CA LYS A 138 -13.25 -14.01 8.82
C LYS A 138 -12.49 -13.81 7.51
N PRO A 139 -11.86 -14.85 6.93
CA PRO A 139 -11.15 -14.78 5.65
C PRO A 139 -12.01 -14.21 4.52
N GLU A 140 -13.31 -14.57 4.49
CA GLU A 140 -14.24 -14.13 3.44
C GLU A 140 -14.42 -12.60 3.42
N ASN A 141 -14.17 -11.93 4.54
CA ASN A 141 -14.23 -10.46 4.61
C ASN A 141 -13.11 -9.78 3.82
N MET A 142 -12.02 -10.50 3.53
CA MET A 142 -10.88 -10.03 2.74
C MET A 142 -10.92 -10.54 1.30
N GLN A 143 -11.76 -11.53 1.01
CA GLN A 143 -12.02 -12.02 -0.33
C GLN A 143 -13.03 -11.11 -1.05
N GLY A 144 -12.99 -11.09 -2.37
CA GLY A 144 -13.95 -10.32 -3.18
C GLY A 144 -13.56 -8.88 -3.48
N PHE A 145 -12.37 -8.45 -3.05
CA PHE A 145 -11.76 -7.24 -3.56
C PHE A 145 -10.94 -7.61 -4.81
N HIS A 146 -11.45 -7.25 -5.98
CA HIS A 146 -10.77 -7.46 -7.26
C HIS A 146 -10.78 -6.15 -8.03
N GLU A 147 -9.62 -5.55 -8.15
CA GLU A 147 -9.36 -4.39 -9.01
C GLU A 147 -7.91 -4.44 -9.48
N ASP A 148 -7.63 -3.74 -10.57
CA ASP A 148 -6.29 -3.71 -11.15
C ASP A 148 -5.25 -3.06 -10.23
N ASN A 149 -5.69 -2.15 -9.36
CA ASN A 149 -4.85 -1.45 -8.41
C ASN A 149 -5.38 -1.62 -6.99
N MET A 150 -4.72 -2.47 -6.21
CA MET A 150 -5.10 -2.75 -4.82
C MET A 150 -3.91 -2.63 -3.87
N LEU A 151 -4.15 -2.04 -2.71
CA LEU A 151 -3.22 -2.02 -1.59
C LEU A 151 -3.90 -2.58 -0.34
N PHE A 152 -3.32 -3.61 0.24
CA PHE A 152 -3.66 -4.06 1.59
C PHE A 152 -2.66 -3.49 2.59
N ILE A 153 -3.16 -2.91 3.67
CA ILE A 153 -2.38 -2.43 4.81
C ILE A 153 -2.84 -3.21 6.03
N VAL A 154 -1.93 -3.90 6.67
CA VAL A 154 -2.20 -4.68 7.88
C VAL A 154 -1.34 -4.11 9.00
N ASP A 155 -1.95 -3.32 9.86
CA ASP A 155 -1.32 -2.82 11.08
C ASP A 155 -1.31 -3.93 12.14
N GLU A 156 -0.24 -4.01 12.93
CA GLU A 156 -0.01 -5.07 13.93
C GLU A 156 -0.23 -6.49 13.35
N ALA A 157 0.38 -6.75 12.20
CA ALA A 157 0.19 -7.98 11.42
C ALA A 157 0.43 -9.27 12.23
N SER A 158 1.28 -9.24 13.24
CA SER A 158 1.52 -10.35 14.16
C SER A 158 0.30 -10.75 14.98
N GLY A 159 -0.66 -9.85 15.15
CA GLY A 159 -1.93 -10.10 15.85
C GLY A 159 -3.07 -10.56 14.94
N VAL A 160 -2.86 -10.60 13.63
CA VAL A 160 -3.87 -11.04 12.64
C VAL A 160 -3.76 -12.54 12.43
N ALA A 161 -4.88 -13.26 12.49
CA ALA A 161 -4.92 -14.72 12.36
C ALA A 161 -4.44 -15.20 10.97
N ASP A 162 -3.68 -16.30 10.94
CA ASP A 162 -3.10 -16.86 9.71
C ASP A 162 -4.10 -17.04 8.56
N PRO A 163 -5.34 -17.55 8.74
CA PRO A 163 -6.29 -17.69 7.64
C PRO A 163 -6.68 -16.36 6.99
N ILE A 164 -6.63 -15.27 7.76
CA ILE A 164 -6.92 -13.92 7.25
C ILE A 164 -5.73 -13.43 6.43
N MET A 165 -4.51 -13.65 6.92
CA MET A 165 -3.29 -13.32 6.18
C MET A 165 -3.19 -14.12 4.88
N GLU A 166 -3.55 -15.39 4.89
CA GLU A 166 -3.64 -16.23 3.69
C GLU A 166 -4.65 -15.68 2.68
N ALA A 167 -5.83 -15.24 3.14
CA ALA A 167 -6.82 -14.62 2.28
C ALA A 167 -6.32 -13.30 1.65
N ILE A 168 -5.56 -12.49 2.41
CA ILE A 168 -4.92 -11.26 1.90
C ILE A 168 -3.81 -11.62 0.90
N LEU A 169 -3.02 -12.65 1.17
CA LEU A 169 -1.94 -13.10 0.30
C LEU A 169 -2.43 -13.73 -1.00
N GLY A 170 -3.70 -14.16 -1.04
CA GLY A 170 -4.31 -14.86 -2.16
C GLY A 170 -3.94 -16.33 -2.19
N THR A 171 -4.85 -17.14 -2.69
CA THR A 171 -4.72 -18.60 -2.82
C THR A 171 -3.96 -19.03 -4.08
N GLU A 172 -2.90 -18.34 -4.45
CA GLU A 172 -1.98 -18.96 -5.41
C GLU A 172 -1.24 -20.08 -4.66
N PRO A 173 -1.17 -21.29 -5.23
CA PRO A 173 -0.43 -22.38 -4.63
C PRO A 173 1.07 -22.05 -4.69
N PHE A 174 1.55 -21.34 -3.68
CA PHE A 174 2.98 -21.18 -3.50
C PHE A 174 3.58 -22.56 -3.17
N PRO A 175 4.72 -22.95 -3.79
CA PRO A 175 5.41 -24.15 -3.38
C PRO A 175 5.69 -24.09 -1.87
N PHE A 176 5.33 -25.14 -1.18
CA PHE A 176 5.23 -25.32 0.27
C PHE A 176 6.38 -24.73 1.11
N SER A 177 7.56 -24.54 0.53
CA SER A 177 8.75 -24.02 1.20
C SER A 177 8.73 -22.49 1.44
N ARG A 178 7.93 -21.72 0.68
CA ARG A 178 7.84 -20.26 0.82
C ARG A 178 6.78 -19.79 1.81
N THR A 179 5.67 -20.52 1.94
CA THR A 179 4.59 -20.21 2.89
C THR A 179 5.07 -20.30 4.33
N GLN A 180 5.89 -21.28 4.67
CA GLN A 180 6.40 -21.46 6.03
C GLN A 180 7.41 -20.36 6.43
N LYS A 181 8.19 -19.83 5.50
CA LYS A 181 9.04 -18.64 5.74
C LYS A 181 8.25 -17.35 5.81
N CYS A 182 7.18 -17.24 5.02
CA CYS A 182 6.35 -16.04 4.99
C CYS A 182 5.52 -15.89 6.28
N SER A 183 4.92 -16.98 6.78
CA SER A 183 4.17 -16.97 8.05
C SER A 183 5.06 -16.60 9.23
N LYS A 184 6.30 -17.11 9.29
CA LYS A 184 7.23 -16.77 10.36
C LYS A 184 7.68 -15.30 10.32
N ILE A 185 7.91 -14.74 9.14
CA ILE A 185 8.24 -13.33 8.96
C ILE A 185 7.03 -12.45 9.32
N LEU A 186 5.82 -12.85 8.92
CA LEU A 186 4.59 -12.12 9.19
C LEU A 186 4.23 -12.15 10.69
N ASN A 187 4.44 -13.27 11.38
CA ASN A 187 4.21 -13.39 12.81
C ASN A 187 5.13 -12.51 13.67
N GLU A 188 6.24 -12.05 13.10
CA GLU A 188 7.17 -11.12 13.75
C GLU A 188 7.00 -9.68 13.25
N SER A 189 6.16 -9.43 12.26
CA SER A 189 5.99 -8.13 11.62
C SER A 189 4.90 -7.32 12.31
N GLN A 190 5.16 -6.03 12.50
CA GLN A 190 4.19 -5.09 13.06
C GLN A 190 3.37 -4.36 12.02
N ALA A 191 3.85 -4.30 10.76
CA ALA A 191 3.07 -3.82 9.63
C ALA A 191 3.37 -4.64 8.38
N PHE A 192 2.35 -4.86 7.57
CA PHE A 192 2.46 -5.57 6.31
C PHE A 192 1.69 -4.82 5.22
N PHE A 193 2.31 -4.70 4.07
CA PHE A 193 1.73 -4.11 2.88
C PHE A 193 1.74 -5.12 1.74
N ARG A 194 0.64 -5.20 1.01
CA ARG A 194 0.56 -5.92 -0.26
C ARG A 194 -0.03 -5.02 -1.33
N ILE A 195 0.74 -4.84 -2.38
CA ILE A 195 0.32 -4.08 -3.57
C ILE A 195 0.02 -5.08 -4.69
N LEU A 196 -1.15 -4.93 -5.29
CA LEU A 196 -1.54 -5.60 -6.52
C LEU A 196 -1.76 -4.48 -7.54
N SER A 197 -0.83 -4.31 -8.47
CA SER A 197 -0.92 -3.26 -9.48
C SER A 197 -0.15 -3.66 -10.73
N HIS A 198 -0.79 -3.52 -11.88
CA HIS A 198 -0.10 -3.69 -13.17
C HIS A 198 0.95 -2.61 -13.40
N ALA A 199 0.80 -1.45 -12.78
CA ALA A 199 1.74 -0.34 -12.91
C ALA A 199 3.08 -0.62 -12.22
N THR A 200 3.08 -1.28 -11.06
CA THR A 200 4.33 -1.63 -10.34
C THR A 200 5.15 -2.68 -11.10
N ALA A 201 4.49 -3.67 -11.71
CA ALA A 201 5.15 -4.68 -12.52
C ALA A 201 5.77 -4.09 -13.81
N GLU A 202 5.18 -3.05 -14.36
CA GLU A 202 5.70 -2.36 -15.55
C GLU A 202 6.82 -1.36 -15.17
N ALA A 203 6.69 -0.66 -14.06
CA ALA A 203 7.73 0.22 -13.53
C ALA A 203 8.99 -0.58 -13.17
N ALA A 204 8.84 -1.73 -12.51
CA ALA A 204 9.94 -2.65 -12.21
C ALA A 204 10.63 -3.17 -13.48
N ARG A 205 9.88 -3.52 -14.53
CA ARG A 205 10.43 -3.92 -15.83
C ARG A 205 11.16 -2.76 -16.55
N ARG A 206 10.65 -1.55 -16.47
CA ARG A 206 11.29 -0.36 -17.05
C ARG A 206 12.58 0.00 -16.32
N ALA A 207 12.58 -0.07 -14.98
CA ALA A 207 13.76 0.15 -14.17
C ALA A 207 14.87 -0.89 -14.45
N SER A 208 14.52 -2.18 -14.50
CA SER A 208 15.45 -3.26 -14.87
C SER A 208 16.04 -3.07 -16.28
N LYS A 209 15.20 -2.64 -17.24
CA LYS A 209 15.67 -2.38 -18.61
C LYS A 209 16.56 -1.13 -18.71
N ALA A 210 16.32 -0.12 -17.90
CA ALA A 210 17.12 1.09 -17.85
C ALA A 210 18.49 0.88 -17.20
N LEU A 211 18.59 -0.07 -16.27
CA LEU A 211 19.83 -0.45 -15.58
C LEU A 211 20.70 -1.42 -16.39
N GLY A 212 20.25 -1.87 -17.58
CA GLY A 212 21.02 -2.79 -18.42
C GLY A 212 21.24 -4.19 -17.85
N GLU A 213 20.50 -4.54 -16.79
CA GLU A 213 20.53 -5.87 -16.21
C GLU A 213 19.76 -6.84 -17.12
N THR A 214 20.51 -7.56 -17.95
CA THR A 214 20.00 -8.76 -18.61
C THR A 214 19.72 -9.78 -17.52
N HIS A 215 18.46 -10.14 -17.33
CA HIS A 215 18.08 -11.29 -16.51
C HIS A 215 18.93 -12.49 -16.90
N PRO A 216 19.67 -13.11 -16.00
CA PRO A 216 20.22 -14.43 -16.28
C PRO A 216 19.03 -15.37 -16.45
N SER A 217 18.82 -15.84 -17.66
CA SER A 217 17.96 -16.97 -17.94
C SER A 217 18.36 -18.08 -16.97
N ALA A 218 17.42 -18.52 -16.15
CA ALA A 218 17.59 -19.70 -15.31
C ALA A 218 17.70 -20.92 -16.22
N GLU A 219 18.90 -21.20 -16.68
CA GLU A 219 19.24 -22.52 -17.18
C GLU A 219 19.23 -23.47 -15.99
N CYS A 220 18.14 -24.22 -15.90
CA CYS A 220 18.04 -25.39 -15.06
C CYS A 220 18.94 -26.47 -15.66
N GLY A 221 20.20 -26.48 -15.22
CA GLY A 221 21.13 -27.57 -15.52
C GLY A 221 20.61 -28.86 -14.89
N ARG A 222 20.10 -29.77 -15.72
CA ARG A 222 20.02 -31.19 -15.38
C ARG A 222 21.43 -31.69 -15.22
N THR A 223 21.79 -32.08 -14.03
CA THR A 223 22.94 -32.96 -13.82
C THR A 223 22.38 -34.36 -13.57
N GLU A 224 22.49 -35.17 -14.58
CA GLU A 224 22.46 -36.64 -14.43
C GLU A 224 23.70 -37.06 -13.64
N LEU A 225 23.52 -37.82 -12.58
CA LEU A 225 24.19 -39.06 -12.19
C LEU A 225 23.51 -39.61 -10.94
#